data_59a613c6342dbace691eb6b228a3dd00
#
_entry.id   59a613c6342dbace691eb6b228a3dd00
#
_cell.length_a   1.000
_cell.length_b   1.000
_cell.length_c   1.000
_cell.angle_alpha   90.00
_cell.angle_beta   90.00
_cell.angle_gamma   90.00
#
_symmetry.space_group_name_H-M   'P 1'
#
loop_
_entity.id
_entity.type
_entity.pdbx_description
1 polymer ?
#
loop_
_entity_poly.entity_id
_entity_poly.type
_entity_poly.pdbx_seq_one_letter_code
_entity_poly.pdbx_strand_id
1 'polypeptide(L)'
;MPQRSFLPSWLYTDAGIACWERLGYAKHFWHPVAAVSQLLSGQALAVELLGKPLLLTRSISGELKAFHNRCPHRGVALLEVEPQARHCRKLVCKYHGWTYGLDGSLLAAAREEGFEQPFDRDLWPLHSLPCREDGPLVWLALGERPIALEQQLELIYAQAPQLWCAPLSQLTSTQQVLDCNWKIAHDNTLDDYHVAIAHPTTLHREQGPVREYRHGFSDCANVLSTPHPAGGEFLTFGLAPWTHVLIWPDGRIAPRGGQRGWAVGRAHPAPPRG
;
A
#
# COMPACT_ATOMS: atom_id res chain seq x y z
N MET A 1 10.89 -29.62 -27.25
CA MET A 1 9.87 -28.59 -27.45
C MET A 1 9.87 -27.73 -26.20
N PRO A 2 9.83 -26.39 -26.28
CA PRO A 2 9.70 -25.59 -25.09
C PRO A 2 8.37 -25.95 -24.41
N GLN A 3 8.44 -26.28 -23.14
CA GLN A 3 7.29 -26.60 -22.32
C GLN A 3 6.44 -25.31 -22.23
N ARG A 4 5.26 -25.30 -22.82
CA ARG A 4 4.30 -24.20 -22.66
C ARG A 4 3.77 -24.27 -21.23
N SER A 5 4.35 -23.45 -20.35
CA SER A 5 3.95 -23.37 -18.95
C SER A 5 2.94 -22.21 -18.78
N PHE A 6 1.69 -22.50 -19.05
CA PHE A 6 0.60 -21.61 -18.61
C PHE A 6 0.09 -22.09 -17.25
N LEU A 7 -0.26 -21.13 -16.39
CA LEU A 7 -0.97 -21.49 -15.17
C LEU A 7 -2.32 -22.13 -15.53
N PRO A 8 -2.70 -23.22 -14.87
CA PRO A 8 -4.00 -23.84 -15.08
C PRO A 8 -5.14 -22.83 -14.83
N SER A 9 -6.18 -22.85 -15.68
CA SER A 9 -7.30 -21.88 -15.59
C SER A 9 -8.03 -21.93 -14.24
N TRP A 10 -8.06 -23.05 -13.56
CA TRP A 10 -8.69 -23.18 -12.24
C TRP A 10 -8.01 -22.30 -11.16
N LEU A 11 -6.74 -21.98 -11.30
CA LEU A 11 -6.06 -21.02 -10.39
C LEU A 11 -6.66 -19.60 -10.45
N TYR A 12 -7.34 -19.26 -11.54
CA TYR A 12 -7.99 -17.96 -11.72
C TYR A 12 -9.47 -17.97 -11.34
N THR A 13 -10.11 -19.14 -11.30
CA THR A 13 -11.58 -19.27 -11.17
C THR A 13 -12.03 -19.96 -9.89
N ASP A 14 -11.15 -20.69 -9.21
CA ASP A 14 -11.47 -21.39 -7.98
C ASP A 14 -11.57 -20.44 -6.78
N ALA A 15 -12.75 -20.40 -6.15
CA ALA A 15 -13.01 -19.52 -4.99
C ALA A 15 -12.22 -19.94 -3.74
N GLY A 16 -11.89 -21.22 -3.58
CA GLY A 16 -11.07 -21.73 -2.48
C GLY A 16 -9.63 -21.23 -2.58
N ILE A 17 -9.05 -21.27 -3.78
CA ILE A 17 -7.74 -20.70 -4.08
C ILE A 17 -7.73 -19.19 -3.80
N ALA A 18 -8.70 -18.45 -4.33
CA ALA A 18 -8.80 -17.01 -4.11
C ALA A 18 -8.92 -16.65 -2.62
N CYS A 19 -9.67 -17.45 -1.85
CA CYS A 19 -9.77 -17.29 -0.41
C CYS A 19 -8.45 -17.57 0.31
N TRP A 20 -7.79 -18.67 -0.03
CA TRP A 20 -6.50 -19.06 0.54
C TRP A 20 -5.42 -18.02 0.25
N GLU A 21 -5.28 -17.56 -0.99
CA GLU A 21 -4.37 -16.49 -1.40
C GLU A 21 -4.61 -15.22 -0.58
N ARG A 22 -5.87 -14.77 -0.50
CA ARG A 22 -6.23 -13.57 0.25
C ARG A 22 -5.89 -13.66 1.74
N LEU A 23 -6.16 -14.79 2.38
CA LEU A 23 -5.88 -14.99 3.81
C LEU A 23 -4.40 -15.18 4.10
N GLY A 24 -3.70 -15.96 3.27
CA GLY A 24 -2.27 -16.24 3.42
C GLY A 24 -1.42 -15.02 3.12
N TYR A 25 -1.58 -14.45 1.93
CA TYR A 25 -0.77 -13.33 1.48
C TYR A 25 -1.01 -12.04 2.29
N ALA A 26 -2.25 -11.80 2.74
CA ALA A 26 -2.54 -10.64 3.57
C ALA A 26 -1.72 -10.58 4.86
N LYS A 27 -1.34 -11.72 5.41
CA LYS A 27 -0.56 -11.82 6.65
C LYS A 27 0.94 -11.95 6.41
N HIS A 28 1.33 -12.50 5.27
CA HIS A 28 2.72 -12.83 4.98
C HIS A 28 3.49 -11.66 4.38
N PHE A 29 2.81 -10.79 3.61
CA PHE A 29 3.42 -9.69 2.87
C PHE A 29 3.02 -8.32 3.41
N TRP A 30 3.81 -7.32 3.02
CA TRP A 30 3.51 -5.91 3.24
C TRP A 30 2.64 -5.36 2.13
N HIS A 31 1.76 -4.45 2.51
CA HIS A 31 0.81 -3.81 1.59
C HIS A 31 0.97 -2.29 1.68
N PRO A 32 1.14 -1.58 0.56
CA PRO A 32 1.12 -0.13 0.58
C PRO A 32 -0.32 0.35 0.85
N VAL A 33 -0.49 1.26 1.80
CA VAL A 33 -1.82 1.71 2.25
C VAL A 33 -2.04 3.21 2.15
N ALA A 34 -0.98 4.00 2.04
CA ALA A 34 -1.03 5.44 1.87
C ALA A 34 0.27 5.96 1.25
N ALA A 35 0.26 7.16 0.68
CA ALA A 35 1.48 7.89 0.43
C ALA A 35 1.99 8.53 1.74
N VAL A 36 3.32 8.60 1.93
CA VAL A 36 3.92 9.25 3.10
C VAL A 36 3.43 10.70 3.25
N SER A 37 3.27 11.40 2.13
CA SER A 37 2.79 12.79 2.08
C SER A 37 1.32 12.97 2.50
N GLN A 38 0.53 11.89 2.60
CA GLN A 38 -0.87 11.96 3.04
C GLN A 38 -1.03 12.05 4.55
N LEU A 39 0.00 11.71 5.33
CA LEU A 39 -0.10 11.64 6.79
C LEU A 39 1.02 12.46 7.44
N LEU A 40 0.72 13.69 7.80
CA LEU A 40 1.66 14.60 8.45
C LEU A 40 1.64 14.43 9.98
N SER A 41 2.64 15.01 10.67
CA SER A 41 2.70 14.98 12.14
C SER A 41 1.43 15.52 12.79
N GLY A 42 0.95 14.86 13.84
CA GLY A 42 -0.29 15.18 14.53
C GLY A 42 -1.56 14.83 13.76
N GLN A 43 -1.48 13.89 12.82
CA GLN A 43 -2.62 13.46 12.03
C GLN A 43 -2.95 11.97 12.21
N ALA A 44 -4.17 11.63 11.87
CA ALA A 44 -4.67 10.27 11.73
C ALA A 44 -5.41 10.11 10.40
N LEU A 45 -5.27 8.93 9.80
CA LEU A 45 -5.89 8.56 8.53
C LEU A 45 -6.51 7.16 8.64
N ALA A 46 -7.80 7.05 8.39
CA ALA A 46 -8.45 5.75 8.26
C ALA A 46 -8.32 5.26 6.82
N VAL A 47 -7.88 4.02 6.67
CA VAL A 47 -7.73 3.33 5.39
C VAL A 47 -8.44 1.98 5.44
N GLU A 48 -8.65 1.38 4.29
CA GLU A 48 -9.17 0.01 4.19
C GLU A 48 -8.19 -0.87 3.43
N LEU A 49 -7.92 -2.05 3.96
CA LEU A 49 -7.14 -3.08 3.28
C LEU A 49 -7.90 -4.41 3.34
N LEU A 50 -8.24 -4.97 2.17
CA LEU A 50 -8.96 -6.24 2.04
C LEU A 50 -10.27 -6.31 2.85
N GLY A 51 -11.02 -5.21 2.88
CA GLY A 51 -12.26 -5.08 3.65
C GLY A 51 -12.07 -4.90 5.15
N LYS A 52 -10.83 -4.73 5.63
CA LYS A 52 -10.53 -4.45 7.04
C LYS A 52 -10.33 -2.96 7.26
N PRO A 53 -11.07 -2.33 8.17
CA PRO A 53 -10.85 -0.94 8.54
C PRO A 53 -9.58 -0.82 9.38
N LEU A 54 -8.65 0.03 8.94
CA LEU A 54 -7.37 0.28 9.56
C LEU A 54 -7.20 1.77 9.87
N LEU A 55 -6.31 2.06 10.79
CA LEU A 55 -6.03 3.42 11.24
C LEU A 55 -4.53 3.64 11.25
N LEU A 56 -4.09 4.64 10.53
CA LEU A 56 -2.73 5.15 10.58
C LEU A 56 -2.70 6.41 11.45
N THR A 57 -1.69 6.57 12.27
CA THR A 57 -1.45 7.77 13.06
C THR A 57 -0.01 8.20 12.93
N ARG A 58 0.21 9.51 12.96
CA ARG A 58 1.56 10.06 13.13
C ARG A 58 1.54 11.00 14.32
N SER A 59 2.37 10.71 15.31
CA SER A 59 2.52 11.55 16.48
C SER A 59 3.07 12.93 16.11
N ILE A 60 3.04 13.89 17.04
CA ILE A 60 3.66 15.20 16.84
C ILE A 60 5.18 15.06 16.67
N SER A 61 5.79 14.07 17.32
CA SER A 61 7.22 13.74 17.16
C SER A 61 7.57 13.04 15.83
N GLY A 62 6.56 12.73 14.99
CA GLY A 62 6.75 12.07 13.69
C GLY A 62 6.67 10.55 13.72
N GLU A 63 6.48 9.91 14.87
CA GLU A 63 6.38 8.48 14.98
C GLU A 63 5.11 7.95 14.26
N LEU A 64 5.28 7.04 13.32
CA LEU A 64 4.21 6.37 12.58
C LEU A 64 3.74 5.12 13.34
N LYS A 65 2.44 4.97 13.51
CA LYS A 65 1.81 3.75 14.05
C LYS A 65 0.59 3.36 13.22
N ALA A 66 0.26 2.08 13.26
CA ALA A 66 -0.94 1.53 12.63
C ALA A 66 -1.71 0.64 13.60
N PHE A 67 -3.03 0.67 13.47
CA PHE A 67 -3.93 -0.08 14.32
C PHE A 67 -5.11 -0.64 13.50
N HIS A 68 -5.77 -1.65 14.05
CA HIS A 68 -7.15 -1.91 13.64
C HIS A 68 -8.01 -0.71 14.00
N ASN A 69 -8.78 -0.19 13.06
CA ASN A 69 -9.68 0.95 13.29
C ASN A 69 -10.96 0.47 14.01
N ARG A 70 -10.77 0.00 15.24
CA ARG A 70 -11.85 -0.53 16.09
C ARG A 70 -11.56 -0.22 17.54
N CYS A 71 -12.53 0.37 18.22
CA CYS A 71 -12.49 0.55 19.67
C CYS A 71 -12.56 -0.81 20.37
N PRO A 72 -11.59 -1.20 21.22
CA PRO A 72 -11.57 -2.48 21.94
C PRO A 72 -12.82 -2.75 22.77
N HIS A 73 -13.54 -1.71 23.22
CA HIS A 73 -14.75 -1.86 24.04
C HIS A 73 -15.90 -2.57 23.28
N ARG A 74 -16.33 -2.07 22.10
CA ARG A 74 -17.47 -2.60 21.35
C ARG A 74 -17.25 -2.63 19.82
N GLY A 75 -16.03 -2.51 19.36
CA GLY A 75 -15.65 -2.70 17.95
C GLY A 75 -16.05 -1.57 17.00
N VAL A 76 -16.56 -0.45 17.48
CA VAL A 76 -16.94 0.69 16.64
C VAL A 76 -15.67 1.36 16.07
N ALA A 77 -15.70 1.73 14.79
CA ALA A 77 -14.62 2.46 14.15
C ALA A 77 -14.38 3.83 14.81
N LEU A 78 -13.11 4.17 15.04
CA LEU A 78 -12.71 5.45 15.65
C LEU A 78 -12.75 6.60 14.63
N LEU A 79 -12.39 6.33 13.39
CA LEU A 79 -12.46 7.25 12.26
C LEU A 79 -13.19 6.62 11.08
N GLU A 80 -13.88 7.44 10.32
CA GLU A 80 -14.43 7.05 9.03
C GLU A 80 -13.33 7.08 7.96
N VAL A 81 -13.43 6.23 6.96
CA VAL A 81 -12.49 6.21 5.84
C VAL A 81 -12.76 7.43 4.97
N GLU A 82 -11.81 8.34 4.95
CA GLU A 82 -11.85 9.58 4.16
C GLU A 82 -10.58 9.71 3.34
N PRO A 83 -10.62 10.44 2.21
CA PRO A 83 -9.45 10.61 1.35
C PRO A 83 -8.29 11.37 2.00
N GLN A 84 -8.58 12.17 3.05
CA GLN A 84 -7.63 13.07 3.69
C GLN A 84 -7.44 12.72 5.15
N ALA A 85 -6.19 12.84 5.62
CA ALA A 85 -5.88 12.72 7.03
C ALA A 85 -6.45 13.90 7.83
N ARG A 86 -6.82 13.62 9.08
CA ARG A 86 -7.35 14.62 10.01
C ARG A 86 -6.31 14.98 11.07
N HIS A 87 -6.14 16.27 11.32
CA HIS A 87 -5.44 16.73 12.50
C HIS A 87 -6.21 16.35 13.76
N CYS A 88 -5.55 15.65 14.67
CA CYS A 88 -6.13 15.29 15.96
C CYS A 88 -5.04 15.07 17.01
N ARG A 89 -5.34 15.44 18.25
CA ARG A 89 -4.47 15.14 19.39
C ARG A 89 -4.83 13.83 20.08
N LYS A 90 -6.05 13.38 19.86
CA LYS A 90 -6.63 12.17 20.45
C LYS A 90 -7.76 11.64 19.57
N LEU A 91 -8.02 10.36 19.69
CA LEU A 91 -9.08 9.64 19.00
C LEU A 91 -10.21 9.36 20.00
N VAL A 92 -11.43 9.81 19.71
CA VAL A 92 -12.58 9.63 20.60
C VAL A 92 -13.58 8.70 19.94
N CYS A 93 -13.87 7.58 20.61
CA CYS A 93 -14.90 6.66 20.15
C CYS A 93 -16.29 7.31 20.23
N LYS A 94 -17.00 7.36 19.11
CA LYS A 94 -18.32 8.01 19.02
C LYS A 94 -19.40 7.28 19.83
N TYR A 95 -19.16 6.02 20.24
CA TYR A 95 -20.18 5.22 20.94
C TYR A 95 -20.22 5.52 22.43
N HIS A 96 -19.09 5.38 23.13
CA HIS A 96 -19.07 5.58 24.59
C HIS A 96 -17.97 6.55 25.06
N GLY A 97 -17.40 7.35 24.17
CA GLY A 97 -16.42 8.38 24.53
C GLY A 97 -15.05 7.87 24.97
N TRP A 98 -14.75 6.57 24.81
CA TRP A 98 -13.40 6.06 25.07
C TRP A 98 -12.39 6.81 24.22
N THR A 99 -11.35 7.32 24.87
CA THR A 99 -10.40 8.25 24.26
C THR A 99 -9.01 7.65 24.21
N TYR A 100 -8.40 7.67 23.04
CA TYR A 100 -7.08 7.11 22.79
C TYR A 100 -6.08 8.17 22.35
N GLY A 101 -4.82 7.99 22.73
CA GLY A 101 -3.68 8.71 22.16
C GLY A 101 -3.42 8.30 20.72
N LEU A 102 -2.59 9.08 20.01
CA LEU A 102 -2.10 8.71 18.68
C LEU A 102 -1.10 7.53 18.75
N ASP A 103 -0.59 7.23 19.91
CA ASP A 103 0.22 6.05 20.22
C ASP A 103 -0.60 4.77 20.45
N GLY A 104 -1.93 4.90 20.50
CA GLY A 104 -2.88 3.82 20.71
C GLY A 104 -3.20 3.54 22.18
N SER A 105 -2.58 4.24 23.14
CA SER A 105 -2.87 4.09 24.57
C SER A 105 -4.28 4.56 24.90
N LEU A 106 -4.98 3.91 25.85
CA LEU A 106 -6.25 4.38 26.38
C LEU A 106 -6.01 5.51 27.37
N LEU A 107 -6.41 6.73 27.02
CA LEU A 107 -6.25 7.91 27.87
C LEU A 107 -7.40 8.08 28.87
N ALA A 108 -8.63 7.75 28.47
CA ALA A 108 -9.81 7.83 29.32
C ALA A 108 -10.90 6.87 28.82
N ALA A 109 -11.60 6.26 29.76
CA ALA A 109 -12.84 5.53 29.53
C ALA A 109 -13.98 6.24 30.28
N ALA A 110 -15.10 6.49 29.62
CA ALA A 110 -16.24 7.10 30.29
C ALA A 110 -16.82 6.12 31.33
N ARG A 111 -17.11 6.61 32.53
CA ARG A 111 -17.65 5.83 33.65
C ARG A 111 -16.78 4.64 34.04
N GLU A 112 -15.48 4.88 34.21
CA GLU A 112 -14.51 3.85 34.64
C GLU A 112 -14.91 3.18 35.94
N GLU A 113 -15.59 3.89 36.82
CA GLU A 113 -16.10 3.38 38.08
C GLU A 113 -17.14 2.26 37.94
N GLY A 114 -17.72 2.11 36.76
CA GLY A 114 -18.68 1.03 36.46
C GLY A 114 -18.02 -0.27 35.98
N PHE A 115 -16.70 -0.29 35.83
CA PHE A 115 -15.94 -1.50 35.50
C PHE A 115 -15.32 -2.12 36.75
N GLU A 116 -14.79 -3.32 36.61
CA GLU A 116 -14.03 -3.99 37.68
C GLU A 116 -12.87 -3.10 38.15
N GLN A 117 -12.70 -2.99 39.47
CA GLN A 117 -11.70 -2.08 40.05
C GLN A 117 -10.54 -2.84 40.67
N PRO A 118 -9.30 -2.36 40.54
CA PRO A 118 -8.92 -1.13 39.81
C PRO A 118 -9.01 -1.31 38.30
N PHE A 119 -9.56 -0.29 37.60
CA PHE A 119 -9.62 -0.30 36.15
C PHE A 119 -8.23 -0.01 35.56
N ASP A 120 -7.65 -1.00 34.94
CA ASP A 120 -6.31 -0.91 34.31
C ASP A 120 -6.44 -0.52 32.83
N ARG A 121 -6.13 0.73 32.51
CA ARG A 121 -6.17 1.27 31.14
C ARG A 121 -5.15 0.63 30.21
N ASP A 122 -4.03 0.12 30.74
CA ASP A 122 -2.97 -0.49 29.97
C ASP A 122 -3.39 -1.83 29.34
N LEU A 123 -4.47 -2.42 29.82
CA LEU A 123 -5.09 -3.61 29.23
C LEU A 123 -5.99 -3.33 28.03
N TRP A 124 -6.23 -2.06 27.71
CA TRP A 124 -7.19 -1.64 26.68
C TRP A 124 -6.60 -0.76 25.57
N PRO A 125 -5.34 -0.95 25.13
CA PRO A 125 -4.79 -0.19 24.00
C PRO A 125 -5.46 -0.58 22.70
N LEU A 126 -5.29 0.24 21.65
CA LEU A 126 -5.64 -0.15 20.30
C LEU A 126 -4.73 -1.31 19.83
N HIS A 127 -5.30 -2.26 19.10
CA HIS A 127 -4.55 -3.36 18.53
C HIS A 127 -3.62 -2.87 17.42
N SER A 128 -2.33 -2.88 17.70
CA SER A 128 -1.28 -2.42 16.77
C SER A 128 -1.04 -3.41 15.63
N LEU A 129 -0.57 -2.88 14.52
CA LEU A 129 -0.17 -3.62 13.33
C LEU A 129 1.25 -3.18 12.93
N PRO A 130 2.07 -4.07 12.36
CA PRO A 130 3.35 -3.70 11.78
C PRO A 130 3.14 -2.66 10.68
N CYS A 131 3.83 -1.52 10.79
CA CYS A 131 3.85 -0.50 9.76
C CYS A 131 5.22 0.18 9.68
N ARG A 132 5.58 0.66 8.49
CA ARG A 132 6.78 1.44 8.26
C ARG A 132 6.67 2.25 6.97
N GLU A 133 7.52 3.25 6.86
CA GLU A 133 7.73 3.99 5.62
C GLU A 133 8.85 3.36 4.83
N ASP A 134 8.65 3.26 3.52
CA ASP A 134 9.70 2.91 2.59
C ASP A 134 9.39 3.55 1.23
N GLY A 135 10.37 4.26 0.69
CA GLY A 135 10.17 5.12 -0.46
C GLY A 135 9.03 6.13 -0.22
N PRO A 136 8.16 6.38 -1.21
CA PRO A 136 7.06 7.33 -1.09
C PRO A 136 5.84 6.78 -0.34
N LEU A 137 5.88 5.55 0.18
CA LEU A 137 4.72 4.81 0.65
C LEU A 137 4.79 4.44 2.14
N VAL A 138 3.62 4.38 2.74
CA VAL A 138 3.39 3.74 4.04
C VAL A 138 2.97 2.30 3.79
N TRP A 139 3.74 1.38 4.33
CA TRP A 139 3.52 -0.06 4.24
C TRP A 139 2.97 -0.60 5.55
N LEU A 140 2.04 -1.54 5.44
CA LEU A 140 1.38 -2.19 6.56
C LEU A 140 1.27 -3.69 6.32
N ALA A 141 1.45 -4.50 7.36
CA ALA A 141 1.17 -5.92 7.32
C ALA A 141 0.01 -6.29 8.23
N LEU A 142 -0.84 -7.23 7.80
CA LEU A 142 -1.95 -7.73 8.62
C LEU A 142 -1.56 -8.90 9.53
N GLY A 143 -0.37 -9.45 9.34
CA GLY A 143 0.21 -10.47 10.21
C GLY A 143 1.27 -9.88 11.12
N GLU A 144 1.50 -10.54 12.26
CA GLU A 144 2.50 -10.12 13.24
C GLU A 144 3.95 -10.35 12.78
N ARG A 145 4.16 -11.28 11.87
CA ARG A 145 5.48 -11.70 11.37
C ARG A 145 5.47 -11.78 9.84
N PRO A 146 5.38 -10.64 9.14
CA PRO A 146 5.53 -10.61 7.69
C PRO A 146 6.99 -10.92 7.31
N ILE A 147 7.24 -11.19 6.03
CA ILE A 147 8.61 -11.24 5.49
C ILE A 147 9.32 -9.88 5.70
N ALA A 148 10.63 -9.85 5.54
CA ALA A 148 11.34 -8.57 5.53
C ALA A 148 10.87 -7.71 4.35
N LEU A 149 10.53 -6.44 4.60
CA LEU A 149 10.08 -5.53 3.54
C LEU A 149 11.17 -5.32 2.48
N GLU A 150 12.42 -5.31 2.90
CA GLU A 150 13.61 -5.20 2.05
C GLU A 150 13.68 -6.34 1.02
N GLN A 151 13.26 -7.55 1.40
CA GLN A 151 13.18 -8.68 0.48
C GLN A 151 12.07 -8.48 -0.57
N GLN A 152 10.94 -7.90 -0.17
CA GLN A 152 9.84 -7.60 -1.08
C GLN A 152 10.19 -6.45 -2.06
N LEU A 153 11.05 -5.51 -1.66
CA LEU A 153 11.45 -4.32 -2.42
C LEU A 153 12.82 -4.46 -3.11
N GLU A 154 13.47 -5.61 -3.03
CA GLU A 154 14.86 -5.80 -3.46
C GLU A 154 15.09 -5.35 -4.90
N LEU A 155 14.18 -5.66 -5.84
CA LEU A 155 14.32 -5.28 -7.25
C LEU A 155 14.16 -3.77 -7.46
N ILE A 156 13.34 -3.08 -6.67
CA ILE A 156 13.23 -1.62 -6.71
C ILE A 156 14.55 -0.98 -6.31
N TYR A 157 15.14 -1.45 -5.22
CA TYR A 157 16.44 -0.96 -4.76
C TYR A 157 17.59 -1.30 -5.73
N ALA A 158 17.50 -2.45 -6.41
CA ALA A 158 18.50 -2.83 -7.42
C ALA A 158 18.40 -1.99 -8.71
N GLN A 159 17.20 -1.56 -9.11
CA GLN A 159 16.97 -0.95 -10.44
C GLN A 159 16.75 0.58 -10.37
N ALA A 160 16.12 1.10 -9.33
CA ALA A 160 15.69 2.51 -9.27
C ALA A 160 15.83 3.14 -7.87
N PRO A 161 16.94 2.94 -7.12
CA PRO A 161 17.04 3.42 -5.74
C PRO A 161 16.93 4.94 -5.63
N GLN A 162 17.52 5.70 -6.57
CA GLN A 162 17.48 7.17 -6.53
C GLN A 162 16.07 7.72 -6.74
N LEU A 163 15.29 7.10 -7.64
CA LEU A 163 13.91 7.50 -7.91
C LEU A 163 12.99 7.11 -6.75
N TRP A 164 13.20 5.92 -6.19
CA TRP A 164 12.41 5.41 -5.06
C TRP A 164 12.59 6.22 -3.78
N CYS A 165 13.83 6.62 -3.48
CA CYS A 165 14.15 7.40 -2.29
C CYS A 165 14.02 8.92 -2.50
N ALA A 166 13.60 9.37 -3.69
CA ALA A 166 13.39 10.79 -3.95
C ALA A 166 12.21 11.34 -3.11
N PRO A 167 12.26 12.63 -2.71
CA PRO A 167 11.11 13.25 -2.07
C PRO A 167 9.96 13.39 -3.06
N LEU A 168 8.87 12.68 -2.80
CA LEU A 168 7.68 12.64 -3.65
C LEU A 168 6.46 13.20 -2.92
N SER A 169 5.58 13.85 -3.68
CA SER A 169 4.26 14.28 -3.22
C SER A 169 3.19 13.54 -4.00
N GLN A 170 2.13 13.16 -3.33
CA GLN A 170 0.96 12.61 -3.99
C GLN A 170 0.30 13.68 -4.85
N LEU A 171 0.09 13.39 -6.14
CA LEU A 171 -0.62 14.28 -7.06
C LEU A 171 -2.10 13.94 -7.14
N THR A 172 -2.41 12.66 -7.25
CA THR A 172 -3.77 12.17 -7.38
C THR A 172 -3.91 10.77 -6.82
N SER A 173 -5.13 10.39 -6.50
CA SER A 173 -5.50 9.04 -6.13
C SER A 173 -6.79 8.67 -6.84
N THR A 174 -6.81 7.49 -7.43
CA THR A 174 -8.01 6.94 -8.07
C THR A 174 -8.30 5.56 -7.50
N GLN A 175 -9.57 5.22 -7.45
CA GLN A 175 -10.03 3.90 -7.01
C GLN A 175 -10.96 3.35 -8.08
N GLN A 176 -10.67 2.13 -8.52
CA GLN A 176 -11.52 1.38 -9.45
C GLN A 176 -11.67 -0.05 -8.94
N VAL A 177 -12.90 -0.54 -8.96
CA VAL A 177 -13.19 -1.95 -8.68
C VAL A 177 -13.22 -2.69 -10.02
N LEU A 178 -12.42 -3.74 -10.14
CA LEU A 178 -12.42 -4.64 -11.29
C LEU A 178 -13.00 -5.98 -10.84
N ASP A 179 -13.99 -6.46 -11.58
CA ASP A 179 -14.60 -7.79 -11.34
C ASP A 179 -13.76 -8.87 -12.03
N CYS A 180 -12.56 -9.09 -11.53
CA CYS A 180 -11.66 -10.11 -12.03
C CYS A 180 -10.75 -10.66 -10.92
N ASN A 181 -10.13 -11.81 -11.19
CA ASN A 181 -9.07 -12.34 -10.33
C ASN A 181 -7.84 -11.41 -10.42
N TRP A 182 -7.21 -11.12 -9.29
CA TRP A 182 -6.03 -10.25 -9.21
C TRP A 182 -4.88 -10.69 -10.13
N LYS A 183 -4.73 -12.00 -10.37
CA LYS A 183 -3.68 -12.54 -11.26
C LYS A 183 -3.84 -12.05 -12.70
N ILE A 184 -5.08 -11.84 -13.16
CA ILE A 184 -5.33 -11.29 -14.51
C ILE A 184 -4.79 -9.86 -14.61
N ALA A 185 -5.02 -9.04 -13.58
CA ALA A 185 -4.47 -7.69 -13.54
C ALA A 185 -2.94 -7.70 -13.43
N HIS A 186 -2.39 -8.66 -12.68
CA HIS A 186 -0.94 -8.86 -12.55
C HIS A 186 -0.31 -9.26 -13.89
N ASP A 187 -0.82 -10.29 -14.54
CA ASP A 187 -0.34 -10.77 -15.84
C ASP A 187 -0.38 -9.66 -16.89
N ASN A 188 -1.50 -8.92 -16.95
CA ASN A 188 -1.65 -7.81 -17.89
C ASN A 188 -0.67 -6.65 -17.62
N THR A 189 -0.36 -6.36 -16.37
CA THR A 189 0.55 -5.24 -16.02
C THR A 189 2.01 -5.56 -16.36
N LEU A 190 2.38 -6.83 -16.38
CA LEU A 190 3.75 -7.30 -16.63
C LEU A 190 3.97 -7.80 -18.06
N ASP A 191 3.04 -7.49 -18.95
CA ASP A 191 3.12 -7.77 -20.37
C ASP A 191 3.05 -6.48 -21.19
N ASP A 192 4.16 -6.08 -21.82
CA ASP A 192 4.17 -4.94 -22.74
C ASP A 192 3.87 -5.36 -24.20
N TYR A 193 3.77 -6.66 -24.48
CA TYR A 193 3.53 -7.15 -25.84
C TYR A 193 2.20 -6.68 -26.41
N HIS A 194 1.16 -6.54 -25.58
CA HIS A 194 -0.16 -6.06 -25.98
C HIS A 194 -0.23 -4.56 -26.19
N VAL A 195 0.71 -3.77 -25.65
CA VAL A 195 0.61 -2.30 -25.56
C VAL A 195 0.44 -1.63 -26.91
N ALA A 196 1.16 -2.07 -27.94
CA ALA A 196 1.07 -1.48 -29.29
C ALA A 196 -0.31 -1.67 -29.94
N ILE A 197 -1.02 -2.74 -29.60
CA ILE A 197 -2.31 -3.08 -30.19
C ILE A 197 -3.47 -2.61 -29.31
N ALA A 198 -3.40 -2.85 -28.00
CA ALA A 198 -4.48 -2.54 -27.08
C ALA A 198 -4.48 -1.06 -26.62
N HIS A 199 -3.32 -0.41 -26.63
CA HIS A 199 -3.13 0.96 -26.14
C HIS A 199 -2.43 1.89 -27.13
N PRO A 200 -2.84 1.94 -28.43
CA PRO A 200 -2.09 2.64 -29.49
C PRO A 200 -2.02 4.15 -29.29
N THR A 201 -3.04 4.75 -28.67
CA THR A 201 -3.17 6.21 -28.49
C THR A 201 -2.79 6.70 -27.08
N THR A 202 -2.46 5.78 -26.18
CA THR A 202 -2.11 6.06 -24.77
C THR A 202 -0.70 5.57 -24.45
N LEU A 203 -0.55 4.39 -23.86
CA LEU A 203 0.76 3.87 -23.43
C LEU A 203 1.76 3.74 -24.58
N HIS A 204 1.33 3.22 -25.73
CA HIS A 204 2.22 3.11 -26.90
C HIS A 204 2.72 4.48 -27.38
N ARG A 205 1.87 5.51 -27.34
CA ARG A 205 2.26 6.87 -27.70
C ARG A 205 3.27 7.47 -26.72
N GLU A 206 3.15 7.16 -25.43
CA GLU A 206 4.04 7.66 -24.38
C GLU A 206 5.38 6.89 -24.33
N GLN A 207 5.31 5.58 -24.39
CA GLN A 207 6.47 4.69 -24.26
C GLN A 207 7.19 4.44 -25.59
N GLY A 208 6.53 4.71 -26.72
CA GLY A 208 7.01 4.34 -28.05
C GLY A 208 6.84 2.84 -28.36
N PRO A 209 7.33 2.40 -29.52
CA PRO A 209 7.25 0.98 -29.91
C PRO A 209 8.08 0.13 -28.95
N VAL A 210 7.45 -0.88 -28.35
CA VAL A 210 8.12 -1.88 -27.53
C VAL A 210 9.01 -2.73 -28.45
N ARG A 211 10.32 -2.54 -28.35
CA ARG A 211 11.28 -3.23 -29.21
C ARG A 211 12.10 -4.27 -28.45
N GLU A 212 12.50 -3.91 -27.23
CA GLU A 212 13.32 -4.74 -26.36
C GLU A 212 12.87 -4.52 -24.93
N TYR A 213 12.39 -5.54 -24.28
CA TYR A 213 12.10 -5.51 -22.85
C TYR A 213 12.88 -6.61 -22.15
N ARG A 214 13.25 -6.35 -20.91
CA ARG A 214 14.00 -7.29 -20.07
C ARG A 214 13.18 -7.62 -18.84
N HIS A 215 13.25 -8.86 -18.42
CA HIS A 215 12.66 -9.31 -17.19
C HIS A 215 13.73 -9.56 -16.13
N GLY A 216 13.48 -9.13 -14.92
CA GLY A 216 14.22 -9.51 -13.72
C GLY A 216 13.28 -10.17 -12.72
N PHE A 217 13.80 -11.08 -11.91
CA PHE A 217 13.04 -11.86 -10.94
C PHE A 217 13.77 -11.95 -9.62
N SER A 218 13.00 -11.97 -8.53
CA SER A 218 13.44 -12.38 -7.20
C SER A 218 12.37 -13.30 -6.58
N ASP A 219 12.57 -13.75 -5.35
CA ASP A 219 11.62 -14.62 -4.67
C ASP A 219 10.26 -13.96 -4.44
N CYS A 220 10.23 -12.63 -4.34
CA CYS A 220 9.03 -11.87 -3.96
C CYS A 220 8.64 -10.78 -4.97
N ALA A 221 9.40 -10.63 -6.05
CA ALA A 221 9.15 -9.57 -7.02
C ALA A 221 9.60 -9.98 -8.43
N ASN A 222 9.06 -9.29 -9.41
CA ASN A 222 9.56 -9.25 -10.78
C ASN A 222 9.61 -7.80 -11.27
N VAL A 223 10.38 -7.56 -12.31
CA VAL A 223 10.45 -6.28 -12.99
C VAL A 223 10.46 -6.49 -14.50
N LEU A 224 9.67 -5.71 -15.19
CA LEU A 224 9.72 -5.51 -16.63
C LEU A 224 10.36 -4.14 -16.88
N SER A 225 11.46 -4.13 -17.64
CA SER A 225 12.19 -2.93 -18.01
C SER A 225 12.07 -2.71 -19.52
N THR A 226 11.57 -1.54 -19.91
CA THR A 226 11.33 -1.16 -21.29
C THR A 226 12.07 0.14 -21.60
N PRO A 227 12.90 0.22 -22.66
CA PRO A 227 13.55 1.47 -23.06
C PRO A 227 12.52 2.59 -23.34
N HIS A 228 12.74 3.77 -22.78
CA HIS A 228 11.86 4.91 -22.97
C HIS A 228 12.39 5.85 -24.08
N PRO A 229 11.52 6.38 -24.97
CA PRO A 229 11.97 7.23 -26.10
C PRO A 229 12.72 8.50 -25.67
N ALA A 230 12.42 9.03 -24.48
CA ALA A 230 13.09 10.20 -23.93
C ALA A 230 14.43 9.87 -23.23
N GLY A 231 14.89 8.63 -23.32
CA GLY A 231 16.06 8.09 -22.63
C GLY A 231 15.71 7.47 -21.26
N GLY A 232 16.57 6.56 -20.79
CA GLY A 232 16.31 5.77 -19.60
C GLY A 232 15.34 4.62 -19.83
N GLU A 233 14.75 4.11 -18.77
CA GLU A 233 13.86 2.96 -18.81
C GLU A 233 12.55 3.26 -18.07
N PHE A 234 11.47 2.75 -18.63
CA PHE A 234 10.21 2.59 -17.93
C PHE A 234 10.24 1.24 -17.20
N LEU A 235 10.00 1.27 -15.92
CA LEU A 235 10.08 0.09 -15.06
C LEU A 235 8.70 -0.25 -14.51
N THR A 236 8.30 -1.51 -14.69
CA THR A 236 7.07 -2.05 -14.13
C THR A 236 7.44 -3.17 -13.16
N PHE A 237 7.30 -2.90 -11.87
CA PHE A 237 7.53 -3.89 -10.83
C PHE A 237 6.23 -4.59 -10.47
N GLY A 238 6.26 -5.92 -10.37
CA GLY A 238 5.27 -6.72 -9.70
C GLY A 238 5.83 -7.16 -8.35
N LEU A 239 5.22 -6.72 -7.27
CA LEU A 239 5.60 -7.07 -5.91
C LEU A 239 4.56 -8.02 -5.31
N ALA A 240 5.01 -9.12 -4.75
CA ALA A 240 4.09 -10.03 -4.09
C ALA A 240 3.26 -9.31 -3.01
N PRO A 241 1.99 -9.66 -2.84
CA PRO A 241 1.25 -10.60 -3.66
C PRO A 241 0.58 -9.95 -4.88
N TRP A 242 0.18 -8.68 -4.83
CA TRP A 242 -0.67 -8.01 -5.83
C TRP A 242 -0.42 -6.51 -5.96
N THR A 243 0.78 -6.09 -5.63
CA THR A 243 1.20 -4.70 -5.77
C THR A 243 2.01 -4.52 -7.03
N HIS A 244 1.72 -3.46 -7.80
CA HIS A 244 2.56 -3.03 -8.91
C HIS A 244 3.11 -1.64 -8.62
N VAL A 245 4.31 -1.39 -9.04
CA VAL A 245 4.93 -0.05 -8.99
C VAL A 245 5.48 0.27 -10.36
N LEU A 246 4.97 1.32 -10.97
CA LEU A 246 5.43 1.81 -12.24
C LEU A 246 6.30 3.03 -12.00
N ILE A 247 7.50 3.04 -12.58
CA ILE A 247 8.47 4.14 -12.44
C ILE A 247 8.87 4.62 -13.84
N TRP A 248 8.67 5.92 -14.08
CA TRP A 248 9.09 6.59 -15.32
C TRP A 248 10.47 7.22 -15.16
N PRO A 249 11.22 7.39 -16.25
CA PRO A 249 12.54 8.02 -16.20
C PRO A 249 12.53 9.45 -15.66
N ASP A 250 11.39 10.15 -15.77
CA ASP A 250 11.20 11.51 -15.24
C ASP A 250 10.87 11.57 -13.73
N GLY A 251 10.92 10.43 -13.06
CA GLY A 251 10.68 10.32 -11.62
C GLY A 251 9.23 10.23 -11.21
N ARG A 252 8.28 10.10 -12.16
CA ARG A 252 6.90 9.72 -11.80
C ARG A 252 6.88 8.31 -11.25
N ILE A 253 6.13 8.10 -10.18
CA ILE A 253 5.88 6.77 -9.60
C ILE A 253 4.37 6.57 -9.48
N ALA A 254 3.88 5.44 -9.99
CA ALA A 254 2.48 5.04 -9.88
C ALA A 254 2.38 3.66 -9.19
N PRO A 255 2.24 3.63 -7.87
CA PRO A 255 1.90 2.40 -7.19
C PRO A 255 0.46 2.02 -7.49
N ARG A 256 0.22 0.74 -7.74
CA ARG A 256 -1.09 0.13 -7.93
C ARG A 256 -1.13 -1.13 -7.07
N GLY A 257 -2.17 -1.32 -6.30
CA GLY A 257 -2.23 -2.50 -5.46
C GLY A 257 -3.62 -2.88 -5.02
N GLY A 258 -3.78 -4.14 -4.69
CA GLY A 258 -4.98 -4.70 -4.10
C GLY A 258 -6.21 -4.72 -4.99
N GLN A 259 -7.33 -5.05 -4.37
CA GLN A 259 -8.65 -5.05 -5.03
C GLN A 259 -9.23 -3.64 -5.24
N ARG A 260 -8.49 -2.58 -4.88
CA ARG A 260 -8.89 -1.17 -5.03
C ARG A 260 -7.66 -0.33 -5.39
N GLY A 261 -7.73 0.37 -6.50
CA GLY A 261 -6.62 1.05 -7.17
C GLY A 261 -5.97 2.24 -6.44
N TRP A 262 -4.80 2.67 -6.90
CA TRP A 262 -3.83 3.50 -6.18
C TRP A 262 -3.41 4.82 -6.86
N ALA A 263 -2.71 5.63 -6.10
CA ALA A 263 -2.28 6.99 -6.38
C ALA A 263 -1.15 7.08 -7.42
N VAL A 264 -1.11 8.19 -8.14
CA VAL A 264 0.00 8.58 -9.02
C VAL A 264 0.76 9.74 -8.35
N GLY A 265 2.06 9.57 -8.13
CA GLY A 265 2.94 10.63 -7.60
C GLY A 265 3.89 11.18 -8.66
N ARG A 266 4.27 12.46 -8.57
CA ARG A 266 5.39 13.06 -9.32
C ARG A 266 6.48 13.47 -8.34
N ALA A 267 7.73 13.25 -8.71
CA ALA A 267 8.84 13.92 -8.04
C ALA A 267 8.72 15.43 -8.32
N HIS A 268 8.66 16.25 -7.28
CA HIS A 268 8.91 17.67 -7.40
C HIS A 268 10.38 17.92 -7.08
N PRO A 269 11.11 18.71 -7.88
CA PRO A 269 12.41 19.20 -7.47
C PRO A 269 12.22 19.98 -6.15
N ALA A 270 13.06 19.71 -5.16
CA ALA A 270 13.03 20.45 -3.92
C ALA A 270 13.16 21.95 -4.24
N PRO A 271 12.39 22.84 -3.58
CA PRO A 271 12.56 24.26 -3.76
C PRO A 271 14.01 24.63 -3.39
N PRO A 272 14.65 25.59 -4.11
CA PRO A 272 15.99 26.03 -3.78
C PRO A 272 15.99 26.49 -2.32
N ARG A 273 16.93 26.00 -1.53
CA ARG A 273 17.16 26.49 -0.15
C ARG A 273 17.62 27.94 -0.28
N GLY A 274 16.76 28.87 0.11
CA GLY A 274 17.12 30.28 0.30
C GLY A 274 17.99 30.48 1.54
#